data_54a61c03100efe7f88161e178f638453
#
_entry.id   54a61c03100efe7f88161e178f638453
#
_cell.length_a   1.000
_cell.length_b   1.000
_cell.length_c   1.000
_cell.angle_alpha   90.00
_cell.angle_beta   90.00
_cell.angle_gamma   90.00
#
_symmetry.space_group_name_H-M   'P 1'
#
loop_
_entity.id
_entity.type
_entity.pdbx_description
1 polymer ?
#
loop_
_entity_poly.entity_id
_entity_poly.type
_entity_poly.pdbx_seq_one_letter_code
_entity_poly.pdbx_strand_id
1 'polypeptide(L)'
;PTHKSQVFSTAADNQPSVEINVLQGEREFARDNKSLGVFHLDGIAPAPRGVPQIEVTFDIDANGIVKVSAKDLGTGKEQNITITASTNMSKDDIDKAVKEAEQFAADDKKKREEVDIRNGADQMVFQTEKMLKENGDKLPADVKSDAEAKLADLKTAVQSGSIDDIKAKQEALSHVFEKMYQAAAAAQQAAGAQPGPDAGANNQQKPNDDGVVDADFKEV
;
A
#
# COMPACT_ATOMS: atom_id res chain seq x y z
N PRO A 1 27.42 6.50 13.89
CA PRO A 1 26.82 5.50 13.00
C PRO A 1 25.30 5.48 13.15
N THR A 2 24.59 5.34 12.03
CA THR A 2 23.13 5.27 12.01
C THR A 2 22.71 4.08 11.16
N HIS A 3 21.74 3.34 11.66
CA HIS A 3 21.13 2.19 10.96
C HIS A 3 19.62 2.39 10.90
N LYS A 4 19.03 2.32 9.71
CA LYS A 4 17.57 2.36 9.49
C LYS A 4 17.18 1.43 8.38
N SER A 5 16.07 0.69 8.56
CA SER A 5 15.46 -0.13 7.53
C SER A 5 13.99 0.21 7.32
N GLN A 6 13.51 -0.03 6.11
CA GLN A 6 12.10 0.11 5.74
C GLN A 6 11.75 -0.94 4.71
N VAL A 7 10.53 -1.50 4.82
CA VAL A 7 10.03 -2.49 3.86
C VAL A 7 9.18 -1.80 2.80
N PHE A 8 9.49 -2.09 1.55
CA PHE A 8 8.79 -1.65 0.34
C PHE A 8 8.19 -2.85 -0.38
N SER A 9 7.40 -2.59 -1.42
CA SER A 9 6.82 -3.63 -2.26
C SER A 9 6.87 -3.26 -3.74
N THR A 10 6.42 -4.18 -4.62
CA THR A 10 6.34 -3.96 -6.06
C THR A 10 5.13 -3.10 -6.43
N ALA A 11 5.27 -2.31 -7.49
CA ALA A 11 4.22 -1.42 -8.02
C ALA A 11 3.37 -2.09 -9.12
N ALA A 12 3.86 -3.17 -9.73
CA ALA A 12 3.18 -3.90 -10.79
C ALA A 12 3.12 -5.41 -10.49
N ASP A 13 2.14 -6.09 -11.08
CA ASP A 13 2.01 -7.54 -11.01
C ASP A 13 3.19 -8.22 -11.73
N ASN A 14 3.70 -9.30 -11.12
CA ASN A 14 4.83 -10.08 -11.66
C ASN A 14 6.07 -9.25 -11.98
N GLN A 15 6.33 -8.19 -11.23
CA GLN A 15 7.50 -7.34 -11.40
C GLN A 15 8.77 -8.09 -11.01
N PRO A 16 9.72 -8.34 -11.95
CA PRO A 16 10.88 -9.20 -11.68
C PRO A 16 12.04 -8.48 -10.99
N SER A 17 12.02 -7.14 -10.99
CA SER A 17 13.09 -6.31 -10.42
C SER A 17 12.55 -5.01 -9.85
N VAL A 18 13.30 -4.41 -8.92
CA VAL A 18 13.08 -3.05 -8.43
C VAL A 18 14.34 -2.22 -8.56
N GLU A 19 14.15 -0.95 -8.92
CA GLU A 19 15.21 0.05 -8.94
C GLU A 19 15.23 0.79 -7.59
N ILE A 20 16.40 0.87 -6.98
CA ILE A 20 16.63 1.60 -5.74
C ILE A 20 17.44 2.84 -6.08
N ASN A 21 16.82 4.01 -5.99
CA ASN A 21 17.46 5.30 -6.18
C ASN A 21 17.72 5.94 -4.81
N VAL A 22 19.00 6.10 -4.47
CA VAL A 22 19.43 6.70 -3.21
C VAL A 22 19.56 8.20 -3.39
N LEU A 23 18.85 8.96 -2.58
CA LEU A 23 18.73 10.42 -2.69
C LEU A 23 19.22 11.12 -1.44
N GLN A 24 19.71 12.35 -1.63
CA GLN A 24 20.03 13.28 -0.56
C GLN A 24 19.30 14.61 -0.79
N GLY A 25 18.54 15.06 0.21
CA GLY A 25 17.81 16.34 0.18
C GLY A 25 16.55 16.27 1.01
N GLU A 26 15.83 17.40 1.08
CA GLU A 26 14.62 17.57 1.89
C GLU A 26 13.39 17.91 1.05
N ARG A 27 13.47 17.80 -0.30
CA ARG A 27 12.32 18.01 -1.18
C ARG A 27 11.42 16.77 -1.19
N GLU A 28 10.13 16.99 -1.33
CA GLU A 28 9.12 15.90 -1.32
C GLU A 28 9.25 14.94 -2.52
N PHE A 29 9.71 15.44 -3.67
CA PHE A 29 9.83 14.62 -4.88
C PHE A 29 11.28 14.19 -5.13
N ALA A 30 11.47 12.92 -5.49
CA ALA A 30 12.76 12.32 -5.78
C ALA A 30 13.58 13.11 -6.80
N ARG A 31 12.95 13.62 -7.86
CA ARG A 31 13.58 14.39 -8.95
C ARG A 31 14.19 15.72 -8.50
N ASP A 32 13.72 16.26 -7.38
CA ASP A 32 14.13 17.56 -6.85
C ASP A 32 15.22 17.41 -5.79
N ASN A 33 15.68 16.18 -5.52
CA ASN A 33 16.77 15.83 -4.63
C ASN A 33 17.99 15.33 -5.41
N LYS A 34 19.17 15.40 -4.80
CA LYS A 34 20.41 14.91 -5.41
C LYS A 34 20.47 13.40 -5.38
N SER A 35 20.60 12.75 -6.53
CA SER A 35 20.86 11.32 -6.59
C SER A 35 22.30 11.02 -6.20
N LEU A 36 22.48 10.13 -5.23
CA LEU A 36 23.77 9.65 -4.76
C LEU A 36 24.17 8.34 -5.46
N GLY A 37 23.20 7.58 -5.95
CA GLY A 37 23.45 6.35 -6.67
C GLY A 37 22.15 5.57 -6.94
N VAL A 38 22.22 4.70 -7.92
CA VAL A 38 21.11 3.85 -8.34
C VAL A 38 21.61 2.41 -8.45
N PHE A 39 20.83 1.45 -7.98
CA PHE A 39 21.09 0.04 -8.17
C PHE A 39 19.78 -0.75 -8.31
N HIS A 40 19.88 -1.99 -8.81
CA HIS A 40 18.72 -2.83 -9.08
C HIS A 40 18.77 -4.11 -8.24
N LEU A 41 17.64 -4.52 -7.71
CA LEU A 41 17.44 -5.83 -7.12
C LEU A 41 16.62 -6.67 -8.09
N ASP A 42 17.27 -7.69 -8.68
CA ASP A 42 16.66 -8.57 -9.66
C ASP A 42 16.24 -9.91 -9.06
N GLY A 43 15.33 -10.59 -9.77
CA GLY A 43 14.94 -11.97 -9.47
C GLY A 43 13.95 -12.07 -8.32
N ILE A 44 13.08 -11.08 -8.21
CA ILE A 44 11.88 -11.12 -7.39
C ILE A 44 10.94 -12.19 -7.97
N ALA A 45 10.38 -13.04 -7.11
CA ALA A 45 9.45 -14.06 -7.54
C ALA A 45 8.15 -13.43 -8.10
N PRO A 46 7.57 -13.99 -9.20
CA PRO A 46 6.31 -13.54 -9.73
C PRO A 46 5.21 -13.57 -8.66
N ALA A 47 4.60 -12.43 -8.42
CA ALA A 47 3.52 -12.25 -7.45
C ALA A 47 2.66 -11.03 -7.81
N PRO A 48 1.43 -10.92 -7.30
CA PRO A 48 0.66 -9.69 -7.42
C PRO A 48 1.38 -8.49 -6.80
N ARG A 49 1.15 -7.30 -7.35
CA ARG A 49 1.68 -6.05 -6.79
C ARG A 49 1.37 -5.93 -5.30
N GLY A 50 2.31 -5.41 -4.53
CA GLY A 50 2.15 -5.23 -3.09
C GLY A 50 2.40 -6.49 -2.23
N VAL A 51 2.63 -7.67 -2.85
CA VAL A 51 2.91 -8.93 -2.13
C VAL A 51 4.40 -9.11 -1.80
N PRO A 52 5.35 -8.91 -2.74
CA PRO A 52 6.77 -9.01 -2.43
C PRO A 52 7.18 -8.00 -1.37
N GLN A 53 8.05 -8.42 -0.45
CA GLN A 53 8.57 -7.59 0.62
C GLN A 53 10.06 -7.35 0.41
N ILE A 54 10.42 -6.09 0.17
CA ILE A 54 11.79 -5.67 -0.11
C ILE A 54 12.25 -4.76 1.01
N GLU A 55 13.12 -5.28 1.86
CA GLU A 55 13.73 -4.52 2.95
C GLU A 55 14.92 -3.71 2.41
N VAL A 56 14.82 -2.38 2.52
CA VAL A 56 15.91 -1.46 2.19
C VAL A 56 16.51 -0.95 3.49
N THR A 57 17.82 -1.14 3.65
CA THR A 57 18.57 -0.80 4.85
C THR A 57 19.64 0.23 4.53
N PHE A 58 19.68 1.27 5.35
CA PHE A 58 20.70 2.33 5.32
C PHE A 58 21.62 2.18 6.52
N ASP A 59 22.92 2.01 6.25
CA ASP A 59 23.99 2.01 7.24
C ASP A 59 24.92 3.19 6.96
N ILE A 60 25.04 4.10 7.92
CA ILE A 60 25.96 5.25 7.84
C ILE A 60 27.03 5.08 8.92
N ASP A 61 28.27 4.97 8.51
CA ASP A 61 29.41 4.84 9.42
C ASP A 61 29.85 6.19 10.04
N ALA A 62 30.82 6.14 10.94
CA ALA A 62 31.36 7.33 11.60
C ALA A 62 32.09 8.28 10.62
N ASN A 63 32.50 7.82 9.45
CA ASN A 63 33.19 8.58 8.42
C ASN A 63 32.23 9.17 7.38
N GLY A 64 30.90 8.95 7.54
CA GLY A 64 29.87 9.40 6.59
C GLY A 64 29.78 8.56 5.33
N ILE A 65 30.32 7.34 5.32
CA ILE A 65 30.12 6.38 4.23
C ILE A 65 28.72 5.78 4.41
N VAL A 66 27.92 5.85 3.35
CA VAL A 66 26.56 5.31 3.34
C VAL A 66 26.56 4.00 2.56
N LYS A 67 26.21 2.91 3.23
CA LYS A 67 25.92 1.63 2.59
C LYS A 67 24.39 1.44 2.54
N VAL A 68 23.87 1.19 1.35
CA VAL A 68 22.45 0.90 1.16
C VAL A 68 22.32 -0.50 0.60
N SER A 69 21.55 -1.34 1.28
CA SER A 69 21.23 -2.70 0.81
C SER A 69 19.74 -2.85 0.60
N ALA A 70 19.35 -3.65 -0.39
CA ALA A 70 17.99 -4.04 -0.66
C ALA A 70 17.91 -5.56 -0.67
N LYS A 71 17.00 -6.14 0.10
CA LYS A 71 16.82 -7.59 0.25
C LYS A 71 15.36 -7.97 0.02
N ASP A 72 15.13 -8.87 -0.90
CA ASP A 72 13.84 -9.55 -1.04
C ASP A 72 13.69 -10.60 0.07
N LEU A 73 12.75 -10.38 0.98
CA LEU A 73 12.51 -11.28 2.12
C LEU A 73 11.93 -12.63 1.70
N GLY A 74 11.28 -12.69 0.54
CA GLY A 74 10.71 -13.93 -0.02
C GLY A 74 11.76 -14.85 -0.63
N THR A 75 12.69 -14.31 -1.43
CA THR A 75 13.72 -15.08 -2.13
C THR A 75 15.07 -15.08 -1.42
N GLY A 76 15.29 -14.16 -0.48
CA GLY A 76 16.57 -13.97 0.20
C GLY A 76 17.62 -13.27 -0.65
N LYS A 77 17.30 -12.87 -1.89
CA LYS A 77 18.23 -12.14 -2.78
C LYS A 77 18.50 -10.74 -2.23
N GLU A 78 19.76 -10.32 -2.33
CA GLU A 78 20.21 -9.03 -1.81
C GLU A 78 21.17 -8.37 -2.80
N GLN A 79 21.07 -7.04 -2.91
CA GLN A 79 22.01 -6.17 -3.62
C GLN A 79 22.32 -4.97 -2.76
N ASN A 80 23.49 -4.34 -2.97
CA ASN A 80 23.88 -3.17 -2.21
C ASN A 80 24.72 -2.20 -3.05
N ILE A 81 24.77 -0.94 -2.58
CA ILE A 81 25.66 0.09 -3.09
C ILE A 81 26.38 0.74 -1.90
N THR A 82 27.63 1.14 -2.10
CA THR A 82 28.40 1.92 -1.13
C THR A 82 28.68 3.31 -1.70
N ILE A 83 28.23 4.33 -1.00
CA ILE A 83 28.35 5.73 -1.38
C ILE A 83 29.41 6.37 -0.49
N THR A 84 30.50 6.85 -1.10
CA THR A 84 31.60 7.46 -0.40
C THR A 84 31.39 8.96 -0.18
N ALA A 85 32.11 9.56 0.75
CA ALA A 85 32.00 10.99 1.08
C ALA A 85 32.24 11.92 -0.13
N SER A 86 32.95 11.48 -1.16
CA SER A 86 33.20 12.27 -2.38
C SER A 86 31.96 12.52 -3.24
N THR A 87 30.88 11.75 -3.05
CA THR A 87 29.60 11.92 -3.74
C THR A 87 28.61 12.79 -2.94
N ASN A 88 28.92 13.09 -1.69
CA ASN A 88 28.07 13.92 -0.83
C ASN A 88 28.07 15.39 -1.29
N MET A 89 27.04 16.12 -0.90
CA MET A 89 26.94 17.55 -1.15
C MET A 89 28.00 18.32 -0.33
N SER A 90 28.54 19.42 -0.88
CA SER A 90 29.32 20.37 -0.10
C SER A 90 28.43 21.07 0.94
N LYS A 91 29.04 21.67 1.96
CA LYS A 91 28.28 22.40 3.00
C LYS A 91 27.44 23.54 2.39
N ASP A 92 28.00 24.28 1.44
CA ASP A 92 27.29 25.37 0.76
C ASP A 92 26.12 24.86 -0.08
N ASP A 93 26.27 23.69 -0.71
CA ASP A 93 25.19 23.07 -1.48
C ASP A 93 24.08 22.54 -0.56
N ILE A 94 24.43 22.02 0.63
CA ILE A 94 23.46 21.62 1.65
C ILE A 94 22.65 22.84 2.11
N ASP A 95 23.31 23.95 2.46
CA ASP A 95 22.65 25.18 2.90
C ASP A 95 21.71 25.75 1.82
N LYS A 96 22.10 25.65 0.53
CA LYS A 96 21.22 26.03 -0.59
C LYS A 96 20.04 25.09 -0.71
N ALA A 97 20.26 23.76 -0.67
CA ALA A 97 19.19 22.78 -0.79
C ALA A 97 18.15 22.90 0.32
N VAL A 98 18.58 23.19 1.57
CA VAL A 98 17.67 23.44 2.69
C VAL A 98 16.83 24.69 2.44
N LYS A 99 17.43 25.79 2.02
CA LYS A 99 16.68 27.03 1.71
C LYS A 99 15.69 26.84 0.56
N GLU A 100 16.08 26.10 -0.49
CA GLU A 100 15.17 25.77 -1.60
C GLU A 100 14.02 24.89 -1.11
N ALA A 101 14.29 23.90 -0.27
CA ALA A 101 13.25 23.06 0.30
C ALA A 101 12.24 23.87 1.13
N GLU A 102 12.71 24.83 1.95
CA GLU A 102 11.85 25.74 2.72
C GLU A 102 10.99 26.63 1.79
N GLN A 103 11.58 27.17 0.70
CA GLN A 103 10.85 28.01 -0.24
C GLN A 103 9.74 27.27 -0.98
N PHE A 104 9.96 26.02 -1.33
CA PHE A 104 9.03 25.22 -2.09
C PHE A 104 8.14 24.29 -1.24
N ALA A 105 8.30 24.29 0.08
CA ALA A 105 7.63 23.37 0.99
C ALA A 105 6.08 23.39 0.81
N ALA A 106 5.48 24.56 0.66
CA ALA A 106 4.02 24.67 0.49
C ALA A 106 3.55 24.13 -0.87
N ASP A 107 4.29 24.42 -1.94
CA ASP A 107 3.99 23.93 -3.29
C ASP A 107 4.22 22.41 -3.41
N ASP A 108 5.29 21.92 -2.83
CA ASP A 108 5.61 20.50 -2.82
C ASP A 108 4.56 19.71 -2.03
N LYS A 109 4.15 20.24 -0.87
CA LYS A 109 3.08 19.62 -0.08
C LYS A 109 1.78 19.53 -0.86
N LYS A 110 1.39 20.61 -1.54
CA LYS A 110 0.18 20.62 -2.39
C LYS A 110 0.26 19.58 -3.52
N LYS A 111 1.39 19.54 -4.23
CA LYS A 111 1.62 18.56 -5.30
C LYS A 111 1.60 17.12 -4.76
N ARG A 112 2.16 16.89 -3.57
CA ARG A 112 2.13 15.59 -2.91
C ARG A 112 0.70 15.17 -2.58
N GLU A 113 -0.09 16.08 -1.98
CA GLU A 113 -1.50 15.81 -1.71
C GLU A 113 -2.27 15.43 -2.99
N GLU A 114 -1.98 16.11 -4.11
CA GLU A 114 -2.57 15.78 -5.42
C GLU A 114 -2.17 14.38 -5.90
N VAL A 115 -0.90 14.00 -5.74
CA VAL A 115 -0.40 12.66 -6.09
C VAL A 115 -1.02 11.60 -5.18
N ASP A 116 -1.10 11.84 -3.88
CA ASP A 116 -1.68 10.91 -2.91
C ASP A 116 -3.17 10.65 -3.20
N ILE A 117 -3.91 11.68 -3.60
CA ILE A 117 -5.31 11.55 -4.01
C ILE A 117 -5.42 10.68 -5.27
N ARG A 118 -4.59 10.91 -6.29
CA ARG A 118 -4.59 10.10 -7.52
C ARG A 118 -4.23 8.65 -7.22
N ASN A 119 -3.19 8.40 -6.42
CA ASN A 119 -2.79 7.06 -6.02
C ASN A 119 -3.89 6.34 -5.22
N GLY A 120 -4.57 7.05 -4.31
CA GLY A 120 -5.70 6.51 -3.57
C GLY A 120 -6.88 6.15 -4.47
N ALA A 121 -7.15 6.96 -5.49
CA ALA A 121 -8.17 6.69 -6.48
C ALA A 121 -7.81 5.47 -7.35
N ASP A 122 -6.56 5.34 -7.82
CA ASP A 122 -6.07 4.18 -8.56
C ASP A 122 -6.17 2.90 -7.73
N GLN A 123 -5.84 2.97 -6.46
CA GLN A 123 -5.96 1.83 -5.56
C GLN A 123 -7.43 1.41 -5.39
N MET A 124 -8.35 2.37 -5.25
CA MET A 124 -9.78 2.08 -5.16
C MET A 124 -10.32 1.47 -6.46
N VAL A 125 -9.89 1.97 -7.62
CA VAL A 125 -10.20 1.37 -8.92
C VAL A 125 -9.79 -0.10 -8.93
N PHE A 126 -8.55 -0.39 -8.58
CA PHE A 126 -8.03 -1.76 -8.56
C PHE A 126 -8.79 -2.68 -7.60
N GLN A 127 -9.07 -2.21 -6.38
CA GLN A 127 -9.82 -2.99 -5.38
C GLN A 127 -11.25 -3.28 -5.83
N THR A 128 -11.90 -2.29 -6.45
CA THR A 128 -13.27 -2.45 -6.97
C THR A 128 -13.31 -3.43 -8.14
N GLU A 129 -12.37 -3.34 -9.08
CA GLU A 129 -12.25 -4.31 -10.18
C GLU A 129 -12.04 -5.73 -9.68
N LYS A 130 -11.15 -5.89 -8.71
CA LYS A 130 -10.89 -7.18 -8.09
C LYS A 130 -12.15 -7.74 -7.43
N MET A 131 -12.88 -6.93 -6.66
CA MET A 131 -14.12 -7.34 -6.01
C MET A 131 -15.20 -7.71 -7.02
N LEU A 132 -15.38 -6.94 -8.09
CA LEU A 132 -16.32 -7.25 -9.17
C LEU A 132 -15.95 -8.56 -9.88
N LYS A 133 -14.68 -8.82 -10.10
CA LYS A 133 -14.20 -10.06 -10.73
C LYS A 133 -14.42 -11.29 -9.84
N GLU A 134 -14.15 -11.17 -8.55
CA GLU A 134 -14.20 -12.29 -7.60
C GLU A 134 -15.61 -12.58 -7.08
N ASN A 135 -16.44 -11.56 -6.94
CA ASN A 135 -17.75 -11.66 -6.29
C ASN A 135 -18.91 -11.10 -7.13
N GLY A 136 -18.66 -10.62 -8.34
CA GLY A 136 -19.68 -9.95 -9.16
C GLY A 136 -20.94 -10.78 -9.46
N ASP A 137 -20.81 -12.12 -9.50
CA ASP A 137 -21.95 -13.04 -9.70
C ASP A 137 -22.80 -13.22 -8.44
N LYS A 138 -22.27 -12.84 -7.26
CA LYS A 138 -22.96 -12.94 -5.98
C LYS A 138 -23.60 -11.61 -5.55
N LEU A 139 -23.32 -10.53 -6.28
CA LEU A 139 -23.84 -9.21 -5.98
C LEU A 139 -25.25 -9.05 -6.60
N PRO A 140 -26.16 -8.30 -5.93
CA PRO A 140 -27.40 -7.85 -6.55
C PRO A 140 -27.12 -7.07 -7.85
N ALA A 141 -27.95 -7.25 -8.87
CA ALA A 141 -27.73 -6.69 -10.19
C ALA A 141 -27.66 -5.15 -10.20
N ASP A 142 -28.42 -4.48 -9.35
CA ASP A 142 -28.43 -3.04 -9.15
C ASP A 142 -27.12 -2.54 -8.54
N VAL A 143 -26.61 -3.23 -7.51
CA VAL A 143 -25.33 -2.90 -6.85
C VAL A 143 -24.17 -3.10 -7.82
N LYS A 144 -24.17 -4.19 -8.60
CA LYS A 144 -23.16 -4.46 -9.61
C LYS A 144 -23.13 -3.37 -10.69
N SER A 145 -24.29 -3.03 -11.25
CA SER A 145 -24.41 -2.01 -12.29
C SER A 145 -23.98 -0.61 -11.81
N ASP A 146 -24.35 -0.23 -10.57
CA ASP A 146 -23.94 1.03 -9.98
C ASP A 146 -22.42 1.06 -9.73
N ALA A 147 -21.83 -0.04 -9.26
CA ALA A 147 -20.40 -0.17 -9.07
C ALA A 147 -19.62 -0.04 -10.38
N GLU A 148 -20.06 -0.71 -11.45
CA GLU A 148 -19.45 -0.62 -12.78
C GLU A 148 -19.51 0.80 -13.34
N ALA A 149 -20.62 1.51 -13.17
CA ALA A 149 -20.79 2.89 -13.60
C ALA A 149 -19.87 3.84 -12.83
N LYS A 150 -19.85 3.77 -11.49
CA LYS A 150 -18.99 4.64 -10.67
C LYS A 150 -17.49 4.33 -10.84
N LEU A 151 -17.16 3.07 -11.09
CA LEU A 151 -15.80 2.66 -11.43
C LEU A 151 -15.34 3.28 -12.75
N ALA A 152 -16.18 3.27 -13.79
CA ALA A 152 -15.88 3.90 -15.08
C ALA A 152 -15.71 5.42 -14.94
N ASP A 153 -16.56 6.08 -14.16
CA ASP A 153 -16.49 7.49 -13.86
C ASP A 153 -15.16 7.84 -13.19
N LEU A 154 -14.76 7.09 -12.15
CA LEU A 154 -13.50 7.33 -11.44
C LEU A 154 -12.28 7.08 -12.32
N LYS A 155 -12.27 6.03 -13.13
CA LYS A 155 -11.19 5.77 -14.11
C LYS A 155 -10.99 6.95 -15.07
N THR A 156 -12.09 7.50 -15.57
CA THR A 156 -12.04 8.66 -16.46
C THR A 156 -11.50 9.88 -15.73
N ALA A 157 -11.95 10.14 -14.51
CA ALA A 157 -11.49 11.25 -13.69
C ALA A 157 -9.98 11.15 -13.36
N VAL A 158 -9.46 9.97 -13.05
CA VAL A 158 -8.03 9.75 -12.78
C VAL A 158 -7.17 10.08 -13.99
N GLN A 159 -7.64 9.79 -15.21
CA GLN A 159 -6.90 10.05 -16.45
C GLN A 159 -6.86 11.51 -16.86
N SER A 160 -7.95 12.23 -16.70
CA SER A 160 -8.12 13.58 -17.27
C SER A 160 -8.81 14.60 -16.36
N GLY A 161 -9.29 14.19 -15.18
CA GLY A 161 -10.05 15.02 -14.26
C GLY A 161 -9.20 15.92 -13.37
N SER A 162 -9.86 16.95 -12.81
CA SER A 162 -9.29 17.76 -11.73
C SER A 162 -9.25 16.97 -10.41
N ILE A 163 -8.45 17.44 -9.47
CA ILE A 163 -8.36 16.81 -8.14
C ILE A 163 -9.72 16.78 -7.42
N ASP A 164 -10.51 17.83 -7.55
CA ASP A 164 -11.84 17.91 -6.95
C ASP A 164 -12.82 16.91 -7.60
N ASP A 165 -12.73 16.71 -8.91
CA ASP A 165 -13.53 15.72 -9.62
C ASP A 165 -13.14 14.29 -9.18
N ILE A 166 -11.83 14.00 -9.06
CA ILE A 166 -11.33 12.72 -8.56
C ILE A 166 -11.87 12.45 -7.16
N LYS A 167 -11.79 13.41 -6.24
CA LYS A 167 -12.32 13.27 -4.88
C LYS A 167 -13.81 12.96 -4.87
N ALA A 168 -14.61 13.70 -5.63
CA ALA A 168 -16.05 13.50 -5.71
C ALA A 168 -16.41 12.09 -6.26
N LYS A 169 -15.70 11.64 -7.32
CA LYS A 169 -15.91 10.31 -7.89
C LYS A 169 -15.42 9.18 -6.98
N GLN A 170 -14.32 9.42 -6.26
CA GLN A 170 -13.80 8.48 -5.27
C GLN A 170 -14.78 8.31 -4.10
N GLU A 171 -15.37 9.38 -3.58
CA GLU A 171 -16.39 9.33 -2.54
C GLU A 171 -17.64 8.57 -3.03
N ALA A 172 -18.13 8.88 -4.24
CA ALA A 172 -19.26 8.18 -4.83
C ALA A 172 -19.01 6.67 -4.98
N LEU A 173 -17.81 6.26 -5.40
CA LEU A 173 -17.45 4.84 -5.51
C LEU A 173 -17.28 4.19 -4.13
N SER A 174 -16.77 4.90 -3.13
CA SER A 174 -16.61 4.40 -1.76
C SER A 174 -17.95 3.94 -1.16
N HIS A 175 -19.00 4.73 -1.32
CA HIS A 175 -20.34 4.35 -0.86
C HIS A 175 -20.88 3.09 -1.54
N VAL A 176 -20.58 2.90 -2.82
CA VAL A 176 -21.01 1.69 -3.53
C VAL A 176 -20.16 0.50 -3.12
N PHE A 177 -18.85 0.71 -2.91
CA PHE A 177 -17.91 -0.32 -2.43
C PHE A 177 -18.35 -0.90 -1.08
N GLU A 178 -18.81 -0.06 -0.15
CA GLU A 178 -19.38 -0.50 1.13
C GLU A 178 -20.61 -1.39 0.92
N LYS A 179 -21.51 -1.01 0.01
CA LYS A 179 -22.69 -1.83 -0.34
C LYS A 179 -22.30 -3.17 -0.94
N MET A 180 -21.29 -3.18 -1.84
CA MET A 180 -20.74 -4.41 -2.40
C MET A 180 -20.19 -5.34 -1.32
N TYR A 181 -19.44 -4.78 -0.37
CA TYR A 181 -18.88 -5.55 0.73
C TYR A 181 -19.96 -6.17 1.62
N GLN A 182 -20.98 -5.40 1.97
CA GLN A 182 -22.13 -5.87 2.76
C GLN A 182 -22.91 -6.96 2.01
N ALA A 183 -23.16 -6.78 0.71
CA ALA A 183 -23.85 -7.75 -0.11
C ALA A 183 -23.06 -9.07 -0.26
N ALA A 184 -21.75 -8.98 -0.46
CA ALA A 184 -20.87 -10.14 -0.53
C ALA A 184 -20.83 -10.92 0.79
N ALA A 185 -20.77 -10.22 1.93
CA ALA A 185 -20.79 -10.81 3.26
C ALA A 185 -22.13 -11.52 3.54
N ALA A 186 -23.25 -10.90 3.19
CA ALA A 186 -24.59 -11.49 3.33
C ALA A 186 -24.74 -12.75 2.47
N ALA A 187 -24.22 -12.74 1.24
CA ALA A 187 -24.24 -13.91 0.35
C ALA A 187 -23.41 -15.08 0.91
N GLN A 188 -22.29 -14.80 1.55
CA GLN A 188 -21.47 -15.83 2.21
C GLN A 188 -22.17 -16.44 3.43
N GLN A 189 -22.86 -15.64 4.23
CA GLN A 189 -23.63 -16.12 5.37
C GLN A 189 -24.82 -16.97 4.93
N ALA A 190 -25.51 -16.59 3.85
CA ALA A 190 -26.62 -17.36 3.28
C ALA A 190 -26.16 -18.71 2.70
N ALA A 191 -24.97 -18.76 2.11
CA ALA A 191 -24.37 -19.99 1.58
C ALA A 191 -23.88 -20.96 2.67
N GLY A 192 -23.57 -20.45 3.88
CA GLY A 192 -23.20 -21.25 5.05
C GLY A 192 -24.38 -21.80 5.85
N ALA A 193 -25.60 -21.34 5.60
CA ALA A 193 -26.82 -21.82 6.22
C ALA A 193 -27.50 -22.85 5.33
N GLN A 194 -26.85 -24.01 5.09
CA GLN A 194 -27.53 -25.18 4.53
C GLN A 194 -28.28 -25.87 5.66
N PRO A 195 -29.62 -26.05 5.55
CA PRO A 195 -30.33 -26.87 6.53
C PRO A 195 -29.86 -28.31 6.38
N GLY A 196 -29.19 -28.79 7.39
CA GLY A 196 -28.94 -30.23 7.53
C GLY A 196 -30.28 -31.00 7.60
N PRO A 197 -30.35 -32.23 7.06
CA PRO A 197 -31.58 -33.01 7.08
C PRO A 197 -31.97 -33.34 8.52
N ASP A 198 -33.23 -33.12 8.76
CA ASP A 198 -34.05 -33.49 9.87
C ASP A 198 -33.63 -34.83 10.53
N ALA A 199 -33.22 -34.80 11.78
CA ALA A 199 -33.16 -35.95 12.65
C ALA A 199 -33.78 -35.57 13.99
N GLY A 200 -35.00 -36.04 14.16
CA GLY A 200 -35.83 -35.76 15.29
C GLY A 200 -35.35 -36.29 16.62
N ALA A 201 -35.93 -35.69 17.62
CA ALA A 201 -36.27 -36.19 18.95
C ALA A 201 -35.16 -36.27 20.07
N ASN A 202 -35.38 -35.36 21.00
CA ASN A 202 -35.39 -35.63 22.42
C ASN A 202 -34.07 -35.88 23.19
N ASN A 203 -33.59 -34.94 23.95
CA ASN A 203 -33.60 -35.08 25.40
C ASN A 203 -33.17 -33.76 26.12
N GLN A 204 -33.92 -33.44 27.16
CA GLN A 204 -33.62 -32.37 28.12
C GLN A 204 -32.40 -32.72 28.95
N GLN A 205 -31.44 -31.80 29.07
CA GLN A 205 -30.64 -31.67 30.27
C GLN A 205 -30.11 -30.23 30.48
N LYS A 206 -30.28 -29.78 31.68
CA LYS A 206 -30.00 -28.45 32.23
C LYS A 206 -28.52 -28.03 32.20
N PRO A 207 -28.24 -26.72 32.39
CA PRO A 207 -26.92 -26.14 32.21
C PRO A 207 -26.00 -26.39 33.41
N ASN A 208 -24.73 -26.64 33.13
CA ASN A 208 -23.65 -26.42 34.09
C ASN A 208 -22.84 -25.20 33.69
N ASP A 209 -22.85 -24.27 34.59
CA ASP A 209 -21.94 -23.18 34.83
C ASP A 209 -20.54 -23.74 35.05
N ASP A 210 -19.53 -23.13 34.43
CA ASP A 210 -18.20 -22.90 35.01
C ASP A 210 -17.14 -22.58 33.95
N GLY A 211 -16.48 -21.44 34.18
CA GLY A 211 -15.11 -21.25 33.72
C GLY A 211 -14.82 -20.10 32.77
N VAL A 212 -15.05 -18.86 33.22
CA VAL A 212 -14.35 -17.68 32.72
C VAL A 212 -12.87 -17.81 33.11
N VAL A 213 -11.98 -17.91 32.14
CA VAL A 213 -10.53 -17.78 32.38
C VAL A 213 -10.11 -16.40 31.91
N ASP A 214 -9.90 -15.52 32.87
CA ASP A 214 -9.27 -14.23 32.73
C ASP A 214 -7.79 -14.43 32.35
N ALA A 215 -7.36 -13.94 31.20
CA ALA A 215 -5.97 -13.92 30.82
C ALA A 215 -5.37 -12.54 31.15
N ASP A 216 -4.71 -12.51 32.31
CA ASP A 216 -3.89 -11.39 32.77
C ASP A 216 -2.66 -11.21 31.84
N PHE A 217 -2.58 -10.11 31.11
CA PHE A 217 -1.36 -9.69 30.39
C PHE A 217 -0.54 -8.79 31.33
N LYS A 218 0.60 -9.30 31.79
CA LYS A 218 1.66 -8.50 32.41
C LYS A 218 2.63 -8.01 31.35
N GLU A 219 2.76 -6.68 31.25
CA GLU A 219 3.88 -6.00 30.61
C GLU A 219 5.19 -6.27 31.37
N VAL A 220 6.24 -6.59 30.63
CA VAL A 220 7.64 -6.41 31.03
C VAL A 220 8.37 -5.73 29.89
#